data_a34be2fa6dc514be7f399ffdeb271d99
#
_entry.id   a34be2fa6dc514be7f399ffdeb271d99
#
_cell.length_a   1.000
_cell.length_b   1.000
_cell.length_c   1.000
_cell.angle_alpha   90.00
_cell.angle_beta   90.00
_cell.angle_gamma   90.00
#
_symmetry.space_group_name_H-M   'P 1'
#
loop_
_entity.id
_entity.type
_entity.pdbx_description
1 polymer ?
#
loop_
_entity_poly.entity_id
_entity_poly.type
_entity_poly.pdbx_seq_one_letter_code
_entity_poly.pdbx_strand_id
1 'polypeptide(L)'
;MCVFVLALAAGSALLWGWWVPLAFWIVPQLLGQPLLRLYLLTEHTDCTLDANGLTNTRTVLTNGLMRLLMWNMSFHTEHHLYPSIPFHRLPDAHRAVRRRLGVVQEGYARWHLGYLAGILRRA
;
A
#
# COMPACT_ATOMS: atom_id res chain seq x y z
N MET A 1 5.00 12.45 19.82
CA MET A 1 5.69 11.60 18.83
C MET A 1 6.92 12.27 18.23
N CYS A 2 6.87 13.51 17.74
CA CYS A 2 8.03 14.20 17.15
C CYS A 2 9.23 14.33 18.12
N VAL A 3 8.99 14.70 19.38
CA VAL A 3 10.07 14.83 20.39
C VAL A 3 10.83 13.52 20.61
N PHE A 4 10.12 12.41 20.71
CA PHE A 4 10.72 11.08 20.84
C PHE A 4 11.59 10.72 19.63
N VAL A 5 11.09 10.98 18.44
CA VAL A 5 11.79 10.75 17.17
C VAL A 5 13.08 11.58 17.09
N LEU A 6 12.99 12.87 17.41
CA LEU A 6 14.15 13.77 17.44
C LEU A 6 15.17 13.37 18.51
N ALA A 7 14.72 12.93 19.68
CA ALA A 7 15.60 12.47 20.74
C ALA A 7 16.37 11.20 20.35
N LEU A 8 15.69 10.23 19.67
CA LEU A 8 16.35 9.03 19.13
C LEU A 8 17.36 9.39 18.02
N ALA A 9 17.01 10.30 17.12
CA ALA A 9 17.92 10.74 16.07
C ALA A 9 19.15 11.43 16.64
N ALA A 10 18.96 12.37 17.58
CA ALA A 10 20.06 13.06 18.26
C ALA A 10 20.91 12.10 19.09
N GLY A 11 20.29 11.21 19.86
CA GLY A 11 20.99 10.19 20.67
C GLY A 11 21.81 9.24 19.79
N SER A 12 21.26 8.74 18.69
CA SER A 12 21.99 7.89 17.75
C SER A 12 23.13 8.63 17.05
N ALA A 13 22.95 9.90 16.71
CA ALA A 13 23.98 10.72 16.12
C ALA A 13 25.15 10.98 17.10
N LEU A 14 24.85 11.20 18.37
CA LEU A 14 25.86 11.41 19.40
C LEU A 14 26.64 10.12 19.75
N LEU A 15 25.98 8.98 19.78
CA LEU A 15 26.59 7.69 20.17
C LEU A 15 27.36 7.01 19.03
N TRP A 16 26.86 7.08 17.80
CA TRP A 16 27.41 6.34 16.64
C TRP A 16 27.75 7.20 15.44
N GLY A 17 27.53 8.51 15.52
CA GLY A 17 27.82 9.45 14.45
C GLY A 17 26.59 9.89 13.65
N TRP A 18 26.68 11.09 13.09
CA TRP A 18 25.60 11.79 12.35
C TRP A 18 25.03 11.00 11.16
N TRP A 19 25.82 10.09 10.58
CA TRP A 19 25.42 9.25 9.44
C TRP A 19 24.38 8.19 9.82
N VAL A 20 24.27 7.80 11.11
CA VAL A 20 23.36 6.74 11.58
C VAL A 20 21.89 7.14 11.38
N PRO A 21 21.38 8.27 11.86
CA PRO A 21 20.01 8.67 11.58
C PRO A 21 19.78 8.90 10.09
N LEU A 22 20.78 9.35 9.32
CA LEU A 22 20.68 9.49 7.88
C LEU A 22 20.46 8.14 7.20
N ALA A 23 21.33 7.15 7.48
CA ALA A 23 21.30 5.84 6.84
C ALA A 23 20.08 5.00 7.25
N PHE A 24 19.69 5.04 8.53
CA PHE A 24 18.65 4.15 9.06
C PHE A 24 17.26 4.79 9.15
N TRP A 25 17.15 6.09 8.96
CA TRP A 25 15.87 6.81 8.99
C TRP A 25 15.56 7.53 7.70
N ILE A 26 16.43 8.43 7.26
CA ILE A 26 16.16 9.29 6.11
C ILE A 26 16.18 8.46 4.80
N VAL A 27 17.23 7.66 4.59
CA VAL A 27 17.35 6.85 3.37
C VAL A 27 16.18 5.85 3.21
N PRO A 28 15.79 5.06 4.23
CA PRO A 28 14.64 4.16 4.12
C PRO A 28 13.33 4.91 3.82
N GLN A 29 13.12 6.09 4.40
CA GLN A 29 11.94 6.91 4.11
C GLN A 29 11.92 7.40 2.67
N LEU A 30 13.06 7.92 2.17
CA LEU A 30 13.15 8.40 0.79
C LEU A 30 12.95 7.28 -0.24
N LEU A 31 13.39 6.07 0.06
CA LEU A 31 13.21 4.91 -0.82
C LEU A 31 11.84 4.25 -0.67
N GLY A 32 11.36 4.12 0.56
CA GLY A 32 10.13 3.38 0.87
C GLY A 32 8.86 4.18 0.62
N GLN A 33 8.85 5.49 0.94
CA GLN A 33 7.63 6.31 0.81
C GLN A 33 7.11 6.43 -0.63
N PRO A 34 7.95 6.64 -1.68
CA PRO A 34 7.45 6.65 -3.05
C PRO A 34 6.78 5.34 -3.44
N LEU A 35 7.39 4.19 -3.09
CA LEU A 35 6.83 2.88 -3.37
C LEU A 35 5.50 2.66 -2.64
N LEU A 36 5.44 3.02 -1.36
CA LEU A 36 4.21 2.95 -0.57
C LEU A 36 3.11 3.84 -1.17
N ARG A 37 3.44 5.06 -1.61
CA ARG A 37 2.46 5.97 -2.22
C ARG A 37 1.92 5.44 -3.54
N LEU A 38 2.77 4.88 -4.40
CA LEU A 38 2.33 4.23 -5.63
C LEU A 38 1.37 3.07 -5.34
N TYR A 39 1.70 2.26 -4.35
CA TYR A 39 0.87 1.16 -3.90
C TYR A 39 -0.51 1.65 -3.43
N LEU A 40 -0.55 2.56 -2.44
CA LEU A 40 -1.80 3.11 -1.88
C LEU A 40 -2.65 3.84 -2.93
N LEU A 41 -2.02 4.53 -3.89
CA LEU A 41 -2.73 5.21 -4.98
C LEU A 41 -3.57 4.21 -5.78
N THR A 42 -3.03 3.03 -6.07
CA THR A 42 -3.75 1.99 -6.81
C THR A 42 -4.97 1.48 -6.06
N GLU A 43 -4.91 1.41 -4.74
CA GLU A 43 -5.95 0.79 -3.92
C GLU A 43 -7.17 1.68 -3.70
N HIS A 44 -7.02 3.00 -3.72
CA HIS A 44 -8.08 3.94 -3.36
C HIS A 44 -8.51 4.87 -4.49
N THR A 45 -7.67 5.10 -5.53
CA THR A 45 -8.01 6.02 -6.62
C THR A 45 -9.09 5.44 -7.52
N ASP A 46 -10.04 6.29 -7.93
CA ASP A 46 -11.19 5.93 -8.78
C ASP A 46 -12.09 4.84 -8.17
N CYS A 47 -12.09 4.72 -6.84
CA CYS A 47 -13.07 3.95 -6.08
C CYS A 47 -14.18 4.87 -5.57
N THR A 48 -15.31 4.30 -5.12
CA THR A 48 -16.40 5.11 -4.54
C THR A 48 -15.97 5.72 -3.19
N LEU A 49 -16.57 6.86 -2.84
CA LEU A 49 -16.32 7.52 -1.54
C LEU A 49 -17.41 7.21 -0.50
N ASP A 50 -18.25 6.25 -0.78
CA ASP A 50 -19.31 5.81 0.12
C ASP A 50 -18.84 4.77 1.14
N ALA A 51 -19.71 4.36 2.02
CA ALA A 51 -19.44 3.32 3.04
C ALA A 51 -19.51 1.89 2.50
N ASN A 52 -19.68 1.70 1.18
CA ASN A 52 -19.76 0.37 0.60
C ASN A 52 -18.36 -0.26 0.48
N GLY A 53 -18.02 -1.12 1.41
CA GLY A 53 -16.73 -1.82 1.45
C GLY A 53 -16.39 -2.65 0.22
N LEU A 54 -17.35 -2.95 -0.67
CA LEU A 54 -17.11 -3.68 -1.91
C LEU A 54 -16.64 -2.79 -3.08
N THR A 55 -16.80 -1.47 -2.97
CA THR A 55 -16.56 -0.52 -4.07
C THR A 55 -15.64 0.64 -3.70
N ASN A 56 -15.48 0.92 -2.39
CA ASN A 56 -14.66 2.04 -1.89
C ASN A 56 -13.15 1.77 -1.85
N THR A 57 -12.77 0.53 -2.15
CA THR A 57 -11.37 0.10 -2.29
C THR A 57 -11.23 -0.88 -3.44
N ARG A 58 -9.99 -1.15 -3.85
CA ARG A 58 -9.67 -2.04 -4.97
C ARG A 58 -8.86 -3.24 -4.51
N THR A 59 -9.26 -4.43 -4.97
CA THR A 59 -8.42 -5.63 -4.92
C THR A 59 -7.56 -5.70 -6.16
N VAL A 60 -6.24 -5.88 -5.99
CA VAL A 60 -5.28 -6.01 -7.09
C VAL A 60 -4.78 -7.44 -7.18
N LEU A 61 -5.14 -8.13 -8.26
CA LEU A 61 -4.64 -9.47 -8.54
C LEU A 61 -3.19 -9.39 -9.03
N THR A 62 -2.27 -9.97 -8.29
CA THR A 62 -0.84 -9.87 -8.57
C THR A 62 -0.12 -11.20 -8.36
N ASN A 63 1.16 -11.27 -8.72
CA ASN A 63 1.97 -12.48 -8.57
C ASN A 63 2.34 -12.79 -7.12
N GLY A 64 2.86 -14.02 -6.89
CA GLY A 64 3.20 -14.51 -5.56
C GLY A 64 4.27 -13.69 -4.85
N LEU A 65 5.27 -13.16 -5.58
CA LEU A 65 6.32 -12.33 -5.02
C LEU A 65 5.77 -11.01 -4.49
N MET A 66 4.94 -10.31 -5.27
CA MET A 66 4.31 -9.07 -4.82
C MET A 66 3.39 -9.30 -3.62
N ARG A 67 2.62 -10.40 -3.64
CA ARG A 67 1.79 -10.78 -2.50
C ARG A 67 2.60 -11.05 -1.23
N LEU A 68 3.75 -11.70 -1.36
CA LEU A 68 4.66 -11.94 -0.23
C LEU A 68 5.21 -10.61 0.33
N LEU A 69 5.76 -9.76 -0.54
CA LEU A 69 6.34 -8.47 -0.15
C LEU A 69 5.31 -7.53 0.49
N MET A 70 4.05 -7.60 0.07
CA MET A 70 2.95 -6.76 0.55
C MET A 70 2.06 -7.47 1.59
N TRP A 71 2.49 -8.62 2.12
CA TRP A 71 1.73 -9.36 3.14
C TRP A 71 0.28 -9.63 2.71
N ASN A 72 0.06 -10.01 1.45
CA ASN A 72 -1.26 -10.19 0.84
C ASN A 72 -2.19 -8.96 0.89
N MET A 73 -1.70 -7.76 1.24
CA MET A 73 -2.52 -6.54 1.28
C MET A 73 -3.03 -6.11 -0.10
N SER A 74 -2.56 -6.75 -1.19
CA SER A 74 -3.17 -6.61 -2.51
C SER A 74 -4.66 -7.05 -2.55
N PHE A 75 -5.10 -7.86 -1.59
CA PHE A 75 -6.52 -8.16 -1.32
C PHE A 75 -7.14 -7.09 -0.40
N HIS A 76 -7.05 -5.83 -0.83
CA HIS A 76 -7.31 -4.68 0.02
C HIS A 76 -8.79 -4.51 0.36
N THR A 77 -9.67 -4.79 -0.59
CA THR A 77 -11.13 -4.80 -0.35
C THR A 77 -11.51 -5.82 0.72
N GLU A 78 -10.94 -7.02 0.67
CA GLU A 78 -11.19 -8.08 1.66
C GLU A 78 -10.69 -7.68 3.04
N HIS A 79 -9.53 -7.02 3.09
CA HIS A 79 -9.00 -6.46 4.33
C HIS A 79 -9.92 -5.40 4.94
N HIS A 80 -10.45 -4.48 4.12
CA HIS A 80 -11.38 -3.45 4.58
C HIS A 80 -12.75 -4.02 5.00
N LEU A 81 -13.23 -5.06 4.32
CA LEU A 81 -14.48 -5.73 4.70
C LEU A 81 -14.35 -6.46 6.04
N TYR A 82 -13.21 -7.07 6.29
CA TYR A 82 -12.96 -7.91 7.46
C TYR A 82 -11.57 -7.66 8.05
N PRO A 83 -11.34 -6.51 8.71
CA PRO A 83 -10.01 -6.13 9.24
C PRO A 83 -9.40 -7.12 10.24
N SER A 84 -10.24 -7.96 10.87
CA SER A 84 -9.82 -8.99 11.81
C SER A 84 -9.21 -10.23 11.15
N ILE A 85 -9.35 -10.40 9.82
CA ILE A 85 -8.76 -11.52 9.11
C ILE A 85 -7.25 -11.31 9.01
N PRO A 86 -6.41 -12.25 9.51
CA PRO A 86 -4.97 -12.12 9.40
C PRO A 86 -4.51 -12.16 7.94
N PHE A 87 -3.47 -11.41 7.63
CA PHE A 87 -2.99 -11.20 6.25
C PHE A 87 -2.75 -12.49 5.45
N HIS A 88 -2.31 -13.57 6.10
CA HIS A 88 -2.09 -14.86 5.45
C HIS A 88 -3.38 -15.59 5.05
N ARG A 89 -4.53 -15.17 5.61
CA ARG A 89 -5.87 -15.71 5.28
C ARG A 89 -6.65 -14.84 4.28
N LEU A 90 -6.12 -13.70 3.87
CA LEU A 90 -6.77 -12.86 2.87
C LEU A 90 -7.01 -13.56 1.52
N PRO A 91 -6.13 -14.46 1.02
CA PRO A 91 -6.43 -15.24 -0.18
C PRO A 91 -7.66 -16.16 -0.04
N ASP A 92 -7.93 -16.67 1.18
CA ASP A 92 -9.11 -17.49 1.46
C ASP A 92 -10.38 -16.62 1.47
N ALA A 93 -10.31 -15.45 2.12
CA ALA A 93 -11.37 -14.46 2.10
C ALA A 93 -11.69 -14.03 0.65
N HIS A 94 -10.68 -13.77 -0.17
CA HIS A 94 -10.86 -13.45 -1.60
C HIS A 94 -11.67 -14.54 -2.31
N ARG A 95 -11.33 -15.81 -2.15
CA ARG A 95 -12.09 -16.91 -2.78
C ARG A 95 -13.57 -16.90 -2.40
N ALA A 96 -13.89 -16.52 -1.17
CA ALA A 96 -15.27 -16.45 -0.68
C ALA A 96 -16.05 -15.26 -1.26
N VAL A 97 -15.42 -14.09 -1.42
CA VAL A 97 -16.13 -12.85 -1.79
C VAL A 97 -15.89 -12.38 -3.23
N ARG A 98 -14.98 -13.01 -3.99
CA ARG A 98 -14.52 -12.54 -5.33
C ARG A 98 -15.63 -12.17 -6.30
N ARG A 99 -16.79 -12.86 -6.24
CA ARG A 99 -17.93 -12.60 -7.13
C ARG A 99 -18.72 -11.34 -6.76
N ARG A 100 -18.47 -10.77 -5.58
CA ARG A 100 -19.16 -9.59 -5.05
C ARG A 100 -18.31 -8.33 -5.10
N LEU A 101 -17.01 -8.47 -5.40
CA LEU A 101 -16.09 -7.33 -5.47
C LEU A 101 -16.48 -6.41 -6.61
N GLY A 102 -16.66 -5.12 -6.31
CA GLY A 102 -17.03 -4.12 -7.29
C GLY A 102 -15.84 -3.63 -8.10
N VAL A 103 -14.65 -3.55 -7.50
CA VAL A 103 -13.45 -3.01 -8.13
C VAL A 103 -12.28 -4.00 -8.02
N VAL A 104 -11.93 -4.62 -9.14
CA VAL A 104 -10.82 -5.57 -9.25
C VAL A 104 -9.90 -5.13 -10.38
N GLN A 105 -8.60 -5.18 -10.16
CA GLN A 105 -7.56 -4.81 -11.12
C GLN A 105 -6.54 -5.93 -11.28
N GLU A 106 -6.09 -6.18 -12.50
CA GLU A 106 -5.01 -7.09 -12.82
C GLU A 106 -3.67 -6.35 -12.89
N GLY A 107 -2.85 -6.52 -11.85
CA GLY A 107 -1.48 -6.00 -11.76
C GLY A 107 -1.38 -4.48 -11.51
N TYR A 108 -0.45 -4.10 -10.65
CA TYR A 108 -0.14 -2.71 -10.32
C TYR A 108 0.38 -1.92 -11.53
N ALA A 109 1.34 -2.51 -12.28
CA ALA A 109 1.93 -1.85 -13.44
C ALA A 109 0.87 -1.50 -14.50
N ARG A 110 -0.06 -2.41 -14.78
CA ARG A 110 -1.14 -2.18 -15.74
C ARG A 110 -2.04 -1.02 -15.32
N TRP A 111 -2.36 -0.95 -14.03
CA TRP A 111 -3.15 0.16 -13.51
C TRP A 111 -2.42 1.50 -13.65
N HIS A 112 -1.14 1.58 -13.23
CA HIS A 112 -0.37 2.81 -13.32
C HIS A 112 -0.20 3.31 -14.76
N LEU A 113 0.05 2.40 -15.70
CA LEU A 113 0.13 2.76 -17.13
C LEU A 113 -1.19 3.33 -17.63
N GLY A 114 -2.31 2.72 -17.28
CA GLY A 114 -3.64 3.23 -17.62
C GLY A 114 -3.94 4.59 -17.01
N TYR A 115 -3.59 4.77 -15.73
CA TYR A 115 -3.78 6.02 -15.00
C TYR A 115 -2.95 7.16 -15.60
N LEU A 116 -1.67 6.94 -15.90
CA LEU A 116 -0.79 7.92 -16.56
C LEU A 116 -1.31 8.28 -17.96
N ALA A 117 -1.72 7.29 -18.75
CA ALA A 117 -2.32 7.53 -20.07
C ALA A 117 -3.60 8.36 -19.94
N GLY A 118 -4.39 8.17 -18.90
CA GLY A 118 -5.60 8.97 -18.62
C GLY A 118 -5.28 10.43 -18.30
N ILE A 119 -4.22 10.69 -17.51
CA ILE A 119 -3.75 12.05 -17.21
C ILE A 119 -3.28 12.74 -18.50
N LEU A 120 -2.44 12.08 -19.29
CA LEU A 120 -1.86 12.65 -20.52
C LEU A 120 -2.93 12.99 -21.58
N ARG A 121 -4.07 12.31 -21.57
CA ARG A 121 -5.19 12.63 -22.49
C ARG A 121 -6.03 13.83 -22.06
N ARG A 122 -5.93 14.22 -20.79
CA ARG A 122 -6.69 15.35 -20.21
C ARG A 122 -5.87 16.65 -20.15
N ALA A 123 -4.54 16.56 -20.28
CA ALA A 123 -3.61 17.67 -20.38
C ALA A 123 -3.49 18.19 -21.81
#